data_89c9069a610bb556a897396bf5c89e15
#
_entry.id   89c9069a610bb556a897396bf5c89e15
#
_cell.length_a   1.000
_cell.length_b   1.000
_cell.length_c   1.000
_cell.angle_alpha   90.00
_cell.angle_beta   90.00
_cell.angle_gamma   90.00
#
_symmetry.space_group_name_H-M   'P 1'
#
loop_
_entity.id
_entity.type
_entity.pdbx_description
1 polymer ?
#
loop_
_entity_poly.entity_id
_entity_poly.type
_entity_poly.pdbx_seq_one_letter_code
_entity_poly.pdbx_strand_id
1 'polypeptide(L)'
;MNEAAMQKGEMAPEAVMRLAVGGGGERFLAAHHVEAARRLARLFDRARMMQRVTMSYDPARAGGGRDRPRQGDLAHSAIQARRVLDGLARRMPRDCWNMLTDVCGFDKGLQQIETERNWPRRSAKLVLRIGLDQLTSIMGLGEKAEGRAAGTTRNWLPERPPMFAEPTE
;
A
#
# COMPACT_ATOMS: atom_id res chain seq x y z
N MET A 1 -19.22 -12.46 -8.95
CA MET A 1 -18.03 -13.24 -8.55
C MET A 1 -16.76 -12.41 -8.73
N ASN A 2 -16.52 -11.40 -7.89
CA ASN A 2 -15.28 -10.59 -7.95
C ASN A 2 -14.95 -9.85 -6.63
N GLU A 3 -15.62 -10.20 -5.51
CA GLU A 3 -15.30 -9.62 -4.20
C GLU A 3 -13.92 -10.04 -3.69
N ALA A 4 -13.51 -11.28 -3.93
CA ALA A 4 -12.20 -11.78 -3.51
C ALA A 4 -11.01 -11.08 -4.20
N ALA A 5 -11.19 -10.58 -5.42
CA ALA A 5 -10.15 -9.83 -6.15
C ALA A 5 -10.06 -8.35 -5.69
N MET A 6 -11.17 -7.76 -5.25
CA MET A 6 -11.18 -6.40 -4.66
C MET A 6 -10.60 -6.40 -3.24
N GLN A 7 -10.83 -7.45 -2.45
CA GLN A 7 -10.27 -7.57 -1.08
C GLN A 7 -8.76 -7.83 -1.08
N LYS A 8 -8.21 -8.46 -2.13
CA LYS A 8 -6.76 -8.77 -2.21
C LYS A 8 -5.88 -7.52 -2.29
N GLY A 9 -6.36 -6.41 -2.88
CA GLY A 9 -5.63 -5.13 -2.94
C GLY A 9 -5.75 -4.29 -1.66
N GLU A 10 -6.62 -4.66 -0.72
CA GLU A 10 -6.85 -3.91 0.50
C GLU A 10 -6.07 -4.44 1.70
N MET A 11 -5.67 -5.71 1.67
CA MET A 11 -4.88 -6.36 2.72
C MET A 11 -3.39 -6.37 2.40
N ALA A 12 -2.55 -6.37 3.44
CA ALA A 12 -1.13 -6.61 3.28
C ALA A 12 -0.88 -8.07 2.86
N PRO A 13 0.26 -8.38 2.18
CA PRO A 13 0.61 -9.74 1.79
C PRO A 13 0.56 -10.72 2.95
N GLU A 14 0.14 -11.96 2.68
CA GLU A 14 -0.05 -12.98 3.72
C GLU A 14 1.22 -13.24 4.53
N ALA A 15 2.39 -13.29 3.87
CA ALA A 15 3.67 -13.47 4.54
C ALA A 15 3.97 -12.37 5.57
N VAL A 16 3.58 -11.12 5.27
CA VAL A 16 3.72 -9.96 6.18
C VAL A 16 2.75 -10.08 7.34
N MET A 17 1.48 -10.41 7.07
CA MET A 17 0.46 -10.56 8.10
C MET A 17 0.80 -11.66 9.10
N ARG A 18 1.30 -12.80 8.64
CA ARG A 18 1.75 -13.90 9.52
C ARG A 18 2.86 -13.45 10.48
N LEU A 19 3.80 -12.61 10.03
CA LEU A 19 4.88 -12.09 10.85
C LEU A 19 4.45 -10.96 11.80
N ALA A 20 3.38 -10.25 11.47
CA ALA A 20 2.83 -9.19 12.30
C ALA A 20 1.93 -9.71 13.44
N VAL A 21 1.22 -10.83 13.20
CA VAL A 21 0.30 -11.42 14.19
C VAL A 21 1.04 -12.25 15.23
N GLY A 22 2.19 -12.86 14.91
CA GLY A 22 3.09 -13.62 15.77
C GLY A 22 2.40 -14.51 16.81
N GLY A 23 2.55 -15.82 16.72
CA GLY A 23 2.09 -16.74 17.74
C GLY A 23 2.99 -16.71 18.98
N GLY A 24 2.54 -16.13 20.09
CA GLY A 24 3.14 -16.34 21.42
C GLY A 24 4.33 -15.47 21.77
N GLY A 25 4.28 -14.14 21.55
CA GLY A 25 5.34 -13.27 22.01
C GLY A 25 5.45 -11.94 21.25
N GLU A 26 6.63 -11.45 21.14
CA GLU A 26 6.95 -10.19 20.49
C GLU A 26 6.63 -10.22 18.99
N ARG A 27 5.88 -9.23 18.51
CA ARG A 27 5.55 -9.07 17.08
C ARG A 27 6.84 -8.83 16.30
N PHE A 28 7.12 -9.68 15.33
CA PHE A 28 8.33 -9.52 14.51
C PHE A 28 8.26 -8.31 13.57
N LEU A 29 7.08 -7.99 13.07
CA LEU A 29 6.80 -6.80 12.27
C LEU A 29 5.83 -5.89 13.01
N ALA A 30 6.16 -4.60 13.07
CA ALA A 30 5.31 -3.57 13.66
C ALA A 30 4.24 -3.09 12.67
N ALA A 31 3.26 -2.33 13.15
CA ALA A 31 2.13 -1.85 12.35
C ALA A 31 2.55 -1.01 11.13
N HIS A 32 3.59 -0.18 11.27
CA HIS A 32 4.09 0.64 10.16
C HIS A 32 4.70 -0.19 9.03
N HIS A 33 5.31 -1.36 9.32
CA HIS A 33 5.78 -2.29 8.30
C HIS A 33 4.62 -2.89 7.49
N VAL A 34 3.53 -3.27 8.18
CA VAL A 34 2.31 -3.80 7.55
C VAL A 34 1.70 -2.74 6.62
N GLU A 35 1.62 -1.50 7.09
CA GLU A 35 1.08 -0.39 6.28
C GLU A 35 1.97 -0.10 5.06
N ALA A 36 3.29 -0.11 5.21
CA ALA A 36 4.21 0.06 4.08
C ALA A 36 4.06 -1.06 3.05
N ALA A 37 4.00 -2.32 3.49
CA ALA A 37 3.78 -3.47 2.61
C ALA A 37 2.43 -3.38 1.89
N ARG A 38 1.36 -2.97 2.58
CA ARG A 38 0.03 -2.75 2.00
C ARG A 38 0.05 -1.68 0.92
N ARG A 39 0.69 -0.53 1.18
CA ARG A 39 0.84 0.54 0.18
C ARG A 39 1.63 0.09 -1.03
N LEU A 40 2.70 -0.66 -0.82
CA LEU A 40 3.52 -1.20 -1.90
C LEU A 40 2.74 -2.21 -2.76
N ALA A 41 1.99 -3.13 -2.14
CA ALA A 41 1.13 -4.09 -2.85
C ALA A 41 0.09 -3.37 -3.74
N ARG A 42 -0.57 -2.32 -3.21
CA ARG A 42 -1.49 -1.48 -4.00
C ARG A 42 -0.83 -0.78 -5.19
N LEU A 43 0.44 -0.38 -5.06
CA LEU A 43 1.18 0.20 -6.18
C LEU A 43 1.43 -0.84 -7.28
N PHE A 44 1.82 -2.06 -6.91
CA PHE A 44 1.98 -3.16 -7.86
C PHE A 44 0.67 -3.51 -8.56
N ASP A 45 -0.44 -3.60 -7.83
CA ASP A 45 -1.75 -3.89 -8.40
C ASP A 45 -2.18 -2.82 -9.40
N ARG A 46 -2.01 -1.54 -9.06
CA ARG A 46 -2.30 -0.42 -9.96
C ARG A 46 -1.41 -0.45 -11.20
N ALA A 47 -0.12 -0.74 -11.04
CA ALA A 47 0.82 -0.82 -12.16
C ALA A 47 0.49 -1.97 -13.14
N ARG A 48 -0.13 -3.05 -12.66
CA ARG A 48 -0.57 -4.21 -13.45
C ARG A 48 -1.90 -4.00 -14.17
N MET A 49 -2.75 -3.08 -13.71
CA MET A 49 -4.08 -2.88 -14.28
C MET A 49 -4.07 -2.63 -15.80
N MET A 50 -3.00 -2.04 -16.35
CA MET A 50 -2.88 -1.87 -17.80
C MET A 50 -2.76 -3.18 -18.58
N GLN A 51 -2.26 -4.25 -17.98
CA GLN A 51 -2.15 -5.54 -18.65
C GLN A 51 -3.49 -6.29 -18.76
N ARG A 52 -4.46 -5.97 -17.89
CA ARG A 52 -5.80 -6.56 -17.91
C ARG A 52 -6.76 -5.90 -18.88
N VAL A 53 -6.53 -4.63 -19.22
CA VAL A 53 -7.44 -3.86 -20.08
C VAL A 53 -7.35 -4.30 -21.55
N THR A 54 -6.23 -4.88 -21.97
CA THR A 54 -6.03 -5.36 -23.35
C THR A 54 -6.72 -6.70 -23.66
N MET A 55 -7.28 -7.41 -22.67
CA MET A 55 -7.88 -8.74 -22.87
C MET A 55 -9.41 -8.79 -22.70
N SER A 56 -10.10 -7.69 -22.45
CA SER A 56 -11.56 -7.69 -22.29
C SER A 56 -12.23 -6.69 -23.24
N TYR A 57 -12.14 -6.99 -24.54
CA TYR A 57 -13.05 -6.41 -25.50
C TYR A 57 -14.32 -7.27 -25.51
N ASP A 58 -15.25 -6.97 -24.63
CA ASP A 58 -16.61 -7.53 -24.66
C ASP A 58 -17.55 -6.46 -25.22
N PRO A 59 -17.94 -6.55 -26.51
CA PRO A 59 -18.80 -5.56 -27.15
C PRO A 59 -20.22 -5.55 -26.56
N ALA A 60 -20.64 -6.57 -25.80
CA ALA A 60 -21.97 -6.68 -25.20
C ALA A 60 -22.14 -5.83 -23.92
N ARG A 61 -21.08 -5.23 -23.38
CA ARG A 61 -21.11 -4.39 -22.17
C ARG A 61 -21.08 -2.87 -22.44
N ALA A 62 -21.46 -2.42 -23.61
CA ALA A 62 -21.59 -1.00 -23.96
C ALA A 62 -22.84 -0.31 -23.39
N GLY A 63 -23.36 -0.76 -22.24
CA GLY A 63 -24.55 -0.21 -21.53
C GLY A 63 -24.15 0.55 -20.26
N GLY A 64 -24.23 1.85 -20.34
CA GLY A 64 -24.37 2.95 -19.39
C GLY A 64 -24.22 2.69 -17.89
N GLY A 65 -23.15 3.25 -17.32
CA GLY A 65 -23.05 3.59 -15.92
C GLY A 65 -22.11 4.79 -15.76
N ARG A 66 -22.61 5.87 -15.18
CA ARG A 66 -21.92 7.16 -15.00
C ARG A 66 -20.72 7.15 -14.05
N ASP A 67 -20.34 5.99 -13.50
CA ASP A 67 -19.33 5.85 -12.44
C ASP A 67 -18.13 4.95 -12.82
N ARG A 68 -17.91 4.69 -14.11
CA ARG A 68 -16.69 4.00 -14.55
C ARG A 68 -15.58 5.00 -14.81
N PRO A 69 -14.42 4.88 -14.11
CA PRO A 69 -13.26 5.67 -14.46
C PRO A 69 -12.96 5.47 -15.95
N ARG A 70 -12.79 6.58 -16.66
CA ARG A 70 -12.49 6.55 -18.09
C ARG A 70 -11.20 5.76 -18.31
N GLN A 71 -11.12 4.99 -19.38
CA GLN A 71 -9.95 4.16 -19.70
C GLN A 71 -8.63 4.99 -19.68
N GLY A 72 -8.70 6.26 -20.04
CA GLY A 72 -7.59 7.20 -19.92
C GLY A 72 -7.13 7.44 -18.47
N ASP A 73 -8.04 7.51 -17.51
CA ASP A 73 -7.72 7.74 -16.10
C ASP A 73 -7.05 6.52 -15.47
N LEU A 74 -7.48 5.32 -15.86
CA LEU A 74 -6.85 4.06 -15.43
C LEU A 74 -5.44 3.92 -15.99
N ALA A 75 -5.24 4.26 -17.26
CA ALA A 75 -3.92 4.26 -17.90
C ALA A 75 -2.96 5.25 -17.22
N HIS A 76 -3.44 6.46 -16.93
CA HIS A 76 -2.66 7.48 -16.22
C HIS A 76 -2.29 7.03 -14.81
N SER A 77 -3.23 6.44 -14.08
CA SER A 77 -3.00 5.89 -12.73
C SER A 77 -1.94 4.77 -12.73
N ALA A 78 -1.94 3.89 -13.73
CA ALA A 78 -0.97 2.81 -13.87
C ALA A 78 0.44 3.34 -14.20
N ILE A 79 0.54 4.33 -15.09
CA ILE A 79 1.82 4.99 -15.41
C ILE A 79 2.40 5.67 -14.17
N GLN A 80 1.56 6.37 -13.42
CA GLN A 80 1.98 7.02 -12.18
C GLN A 80 2.45 6.01 -11.13
N ALA A 81 1.74 4.88 -10.96
CA ALA A 81 2.17 3.82 -10.07
C ALA A 81 3.54 3.24 -10.45
N ARG A 82 3.80 3.02 -11.75
CA ARG A 82 5.11 2.57 -12.23
C ARG A 82 6.23 3.57 -11.92
N ARG A 83 5.99 4.86 -12.13
CA ARG A 83 6.97 5.91 -11.79
C ARG A 83 7.31 5.91 -10.30
N VAL A 84 6.32 5.71 -9.44
CA VAL A 84 6.55 5.60 -7.99
C VAL A 84 7.37 4.36 -7.66
N LEU A 85 7.03 3.19 -8.25
CA LEU A 85 7.80 1.95 -8.06
C LEU A 85 9.25 2.10 -8.52
N ASP A 86 9.49 2.70 -9.68
CA ASP A 86 10.85 2.97 -10.20
C ASP A 86 11.62 3.89 -9.25
N GLY A 87 10.96 4.92 -8.70
CA GLY A 87 11.54 5.82 -7.72
C GLY A 87 11.93 5.11 -6.41
N LEU A 88 11.12 4.18 -5.92
CA LEU A 88 11.42 3.36 -4.76
C LEU A 88 12.58 2.40 -5.04
N ALA A 89 12.56 1.71 -6.20
CA ALA A 89 13.60 0.76 -6.60
C ALA A 89 15.00 1.41 -6.64
N ARG A 90 15.10 2.66 -7.10
CA ARG A 90 16.37 3.40 -7.16
C ARG A 90 16.92 3.83 -5.81
N ARG A 91 16.07 3.91 -4.79
CA ARG A 91 16.42 4.38 -3.43
C ARG A 91 16.71 3.25 -2.47
N MET A 92 16.53 1.99 -2.89
CA MET A 92 16.68 0.82 -2.05
C MET A 92 17.80 -0.08 -2.54
N PRO A 93 18.49 -0.81 -1.63
CA PRO A 93 19.40 -1.90 -2.02
C PRO A 93 18.66 -2.94 -2.86
N ARG A 94 19.33 -3.45 -3.87
CA ARG A 94 18.75 -4.37 -4.86
C ARG A 94 18.10 -5.60 -4.24
N ASP A 95 18.75 -6.20 -3.26
CA ASP A 95 18.24 -7.42 -2.62
C ASP A 95 17.00 -7.15 -1.78
N CYS A 96 16.96 -6.01 -1.07
CA CYS A 96 15.78 -5.58 -0.34
C CYS A 96 14.61 -5.29 -1.29
N TRP A 97 14.87 -4.57 -2.39
CA TRP A 97 13.84 -4.30 -3.40
C TRP A 97 13.29 -5.58 -4.03
N ASN A 98 14.17 -6.50 -4.44
CA ASN A 98 13.78 -7.78 -5.00
C ASN A 98 12.93 -8.61 -4.02
N MET A 99 13.30 -8.61 -2.73
CA MET A 99 12.54 -9.28 -1.67
C MET A 99 11.13 -8.69 -1.52
N LEU A 100 11.03 -7.36 -1.47
CA LEU A 100 9.75 -6.67 -1.40
C LEU A 100 8.89 -6.90 -2.65
N THR A 101 9.52 -6.96 -3.82
CA THR A 101 8.82 -7.25 -5.09
C THR A 101 8.26 -8.67 -5.09
N ASP A 102 9.03 -9.66 -4.63
CA ASP A 102 8.57 -11.04 -4.53
C ASP A 102 7.38 -11.18 -3.57
N VAL A 103 7.46 -10.56 -2.39
CA VAL A 103 6.41 -10.63 -1.38
C VAL A 103 5.21 -9.76 -1.74
N CYS A 104 5.41 -8.47 -2.00
CA CYS A 104 4.31 -7.51 -2.18
C CYS A 104 3.78 -7.48 -3.62
N GLY A 105 4.64 -7.81 -4.59
CA GLY A 105 4.27 -7.80 -6.00
C GLY A 105 3.76 -9.14 -6.50
N PHE A 106 4.37 -10.23 -6.09
CA PHE A 106 4.04 -11.60 -6.56
C PHE A 106 3.37 -12.48 -5.51
N ASP A 107 3.23 -11.99 -4.28
CA ASP A 107 2.62 -12.72 -3.15
C ASP A 107 3.33 -14.06 -2.86
N LYS A 108 4.66 -14.09 -3.05
CA LYS A 108 5.47 -15.29 -2.78
C LYS A 108 5.64 -15.53 -1.30
N GLY A 109 5.58 -16.79 -0.90
CA GLY A 109 5.90 -17.22 0.47
C GLY A 109 7.40 -17.14 0.75
N LEU A 110 7.78 -16.85 2.01
CA LEU A 110 9.19 -16.70 2.41
C LEU A 110 10.02 -17.96 2.14
N GLN A 111 9.44 -19.13 2.42
CA GLN A 111 10.11 -20.40 2.20
C GLN A 111 10.39 -20.69 0.71
N GLN A 112 9.46 -20.27 -0.16
CA GLN A 112 9.65 -20.35 -1.60
C GLN A 112 10.83 -19.49 -2.05
N ILE A 113 10.91 -18.24 -1.55
CA ILE A 113 12.00 -17.31 -1.88
C ILE A 113 13.35 -17.86 -1.40
N GLU A 114 13.41 -18.43 -0.19
CA GLU A 114 14.63 -19.08 0.33
C GLU A 114 15.10 -20.20 -0.59
N THR A 115 14.17 -21.03 -1.06
CA THR A 115 14.48 -22.13 -1.99
C THR A 115 14.94 -21.62 -3.36
N GLU A 116 14.22 -20.65 -3.95
CA GLU A 116 14.54 -20.09 -5.27
C GLU A 116 15.93 -19.40 -5.29
N ARG A 117 16.34 -18.82 -4.15
CA ARG A 117 17.59 -18.06 -4.04
C ARG A 117 18.73 -18.83 -3.36
N ASN A 118 18.52 -20.10 -3.01
CA ASN A 118 19.44 -20.91 -2.21
C ASN A 118 19.87 -20.22 -0.92
N TRP A 119 18.96 -19.56 -0.26
CA TRP A 119 19.21 -18.89 1.01
C TRP A 119 19.08 -19.84 2.20
N PRO A 120 19.83 -19.58 3.29
CA PRO A 120 19.62 -20.32 4.54
C PRO A 120 18.18 -20.19 5.04
N ARG A 121 17.67 -21.24 5.68
CA ARG A 121 16.32 -21.24 6.25
C ARG A 121 16.15 -20.07 7.24
N ARG A 122 15.01 -19.40 7.18
CA ARG A 122 14.62 -18.23 7.99
C ARG A 122 15.38 -16.93 7.68
N SER A 123 16.27 -16.90 6.70
CA SER A 123 16.96 -15.67 6.29
C SER A 123 16.04 -14.69 5.57
N ALA A 124 15.09 -15.19 4.79
CA ALA A 124 14.11 -14.36 4.08
C ALA A 124 13.30 -13.46 5.03
N LYS A 125 12.98 -13.98 6.21
CA LYS A 125 12.29 -13.21 7.27
C LYS A 125 13.08 -11.97 7.70
N LEU A 126 14.40 -12.11 7.86
CA LEU A 126 15.28 -11.01 8.25
C LEU A 126 15.44 -9.99 7.12
N VAL A 127 15.68 -10.45 5.89
CA VAL A 127 15.83 -9.60 4.71
C VAL A 127 14.54 -8.83 4.44
N LEU A 128 13.37 -9.46 4.62
CA LEU A 128 12.08 -8.81 4.51
C LEU A 128 11.94 -7.67 5.53
N ARG A 129 12.30 -7.90 6.79
CA ARG A 129 12.25 -6.86 7.83
C ARG A 129 13.15 -5.69 7.48
N ILE A 130 14.43 -5.94 7.10
CA ILE A 130 15.35 -4.89 6.69
C ILE A 130 14.79 -4.09 5.50
N GLY A 131 14.22 -4.79 4.51
CA GLY A 131 13.59 -4.12 3.37
C GLY A 131 12.40 -3.25 3.76
N LEU A 132 11.57 -3.72 4.68
CA LEU A 132 10.43 -2.95 5.20
C LEU A 132 10.88 -1.75 6.06
N ASP A 133 11.92 -1.89 6.90
CA ASP A 133 12.50 -0.78 7.66
C ASP A 133 12.97 0.35 6.72
N GLN A 134 13.62 0.01 5.64
CA GLN A 134 14.05 0.98 4.64
C GLN A 134 12.87 1.59 3.88
N LEU A 135 11.89 0.77 3.49
CA LEU A 135 10.69 1.24 2.81
C LEU A 135 9.90 2.22 3.68
N THR A 136 9.71 1.92 4.95
CA THR A 136 9.02 2.81 5.90
C THR A 136 9.75 4.13 6.05
N SER A 137 11.08 4.11 6.16
CA SER A 137 11.91 5.31 6.19
C SER A 137 11.73 6.18 4.94
N ILE A 138 11.75 5.55 3.75
CA ILE A 138 11.55 6.25 2.48
C ILE A 138 10.14 6.85 2.36
N MET A 139 9.13 6.15 2.87
CA MET A 139 7.72 6.58 2.84
C MET A 139 7.36 7.55 3.99
N GLY A 140 8.27 7.84 4.91
CA GLY A 140 8.00 8.67 6.09
C GLY A 140 7.00 8.02 7.06
N LEU A 141 6.99 6.68 7.14
CA LEU A 141 6.15 5.91 8.05
C LEU A 141 6.99 5.54 9.28
N GLY A 142 6.80 6.24 10.39
CA GLY A 142 7.44 5.94 11.67
C GLY A 142 6.55 5.08 12.57
N GLU A 143 7.16 4.45 13.59
CA GLU A 143 6.43 3.76 14.65
C GLU A 143 5.59 4.74 15.48
N LYS A 144 6.07 5.97 15.61
CA LYS A 144 5.35 7.10 16.21
C LYS A 144 5.07 8.12 15.12
N ALA A 145 3.89 8.69 15.13
CA ALA A 145 3.53 9.82 14.27
C ALA A 145 4.30 11.06 14.75
N GLU A 146 5.54 11.23 14.29
CA GLU A 146 6.31 12.46 14.46
C GLU A 146 5.88 13.47 13.39
N GLY A 147 4.67 13.99 13.51
CA GLY A 147 4.24 15.17 12.77
C GLY A 147 4.75 16.41 13.49
N ARG A 148 5.43 17.32 12.80
CA ARG A 148 5.42 18.71 13.25
C ARG A 148 3.97 19.06 13.55
N ALA A 149 3.67 19.44 14.77
CA ALA A 149 2.44 20.12 15.15
C ALA A 149 2.43 21.52 14.47
N ALA A 150 2.51 21.55 13.15
CA ALA A 150 2.41 22.73 12.32
C ALA A 150 1.05 22.73 11.67
N GLY A 151 0.06 22.94 12.49
CA GLY A 151 -1.27 23.19 12.05
C GLY A 151 -2.04 23.69 13.24
N THR A 152 -1.94 24.96 13.56
CA THR A 152 -3.11 25.68 14.02
C THR A 152 -4.23 25.21 13.11
N THR A 153 -5.15 24.40 13.65
CA THR A 153 -6.40 24.09 12.99
C THR A 153 -6.99 25.44 12.59
N ARG A 154 -6.88 25.82 11.30
CA ARG A 154 -7.59 26.99 10.82
C ARG A 154 -9.04 26.67 10.98
N ASN A 155 -9.62 27.18 12.06
CA ASN A 155 -11.06 27.22 12.23
C ASN A 155 -11.59 28.18 11.15
N TRP A 156 -11.90 27.63 9.98
CA TRP A 156 -12.42 28.39 8.84
C TRP A 156 -13.90 28.74 9.00
N LEU A 157 -14.53 28.22 10.07
CA LEU A 157 -15.86 28.62 10.48
C LEU A 157 -15.72 29.95 11.22
N PRO A 158 -16.24 31.05 10.64
CA PRO A 158 -16.38 32.28 11.41
C PRO A 158 -17.19 31.96 12.67
N GLU A 159 -16.77 32.52 13.79
CA GLU A 159 -17.48 32.42 15.07
C GLU A 159 -18.96 32.69 14.80
N ARG A 160 -19.82 31.68 14.97
CA ARG A 160 -21.25 31.88 14.79
C ARG A 160 -21.70 32.81 15.89
N PRO A 161 -22.35 33.96 15.56
CA PRO A 161 -23.02 34.75 16.59
C PRO A 161 -24.04 33.83 17.29
N PRO A 162 -24.23 33.98 18.62
CA PRO A 162 -25.17 33.17 19.37
C PRO A 162 -26.56 33.27 18.71
N MET A 163 -27.16 32.09 18.43
CA MET A 163 -28.46 32.03 17.74
C MET A 163 -29.63 32.59 18.55
N PHE A 164 -29.39 32.92 19.81
CA PHE A 164 -30.39 33.57 20.68
C PHE A 164 -29.75 34.80 21.29
N ALA A 165 -30.17 35.98 20.81
CA ALA A 165 -29.91 37.22 21.51
C ALA A 165 -30.81 37.18 22.77
N GLU A 166 -30.21 37.27 23.94
CA GLU A 166 -30.98 37.48 25.17
C GLU A 166 -31.71 38.79 25.05
N PRO A 167 -33.01 38.85 25.42
CA PRO A 167 -33.73 40.11 25.38
C PRO A 167 -33.14 41.04 26.44
N THR A 168 -32.66 42.19 25.99
CA THR A 168 -32.22 43.28 26.87
C THR A 168 -33.45 43.84 27.57
N GLU A 169 -33.50 43.75 28.92
CA GLU A 169 -34.43 44.53 29.75
C GLU A 169 -34.12 46.03 29.68
#